data_7f41db527eac71b5e9561ee931b3a995
#
_entry.id   7f41db527eac71b5e9561ee931b3a995
#
_cell.length_a   1.000
_cell.length_b   1.000
_cell.length_c   1.000
_cell.angle_alpha   90.00
_cell.angle_beta   90.00
_cell.angle_gamma   90.00
#
_symmetry.space_group_name_H-M   'P 1'
#
loop_
_entity.id
_entity.type
_entity.pdbx_description
1 polymer ?
#
loop_
_entity_poly.entity_id
_entity_poly.type
_entity_poly.pdbx_seq_one_letter_code
_entity_poly.pdbx_strand_id
1 'polypeptide(L)'
;MDFSFIAALASLGVDAAFRLINQARPAANYLFASILPERNMRSYEVKNASMTVRSAMAGLVGMDSPYPPTGVVDISTFLQRSAKIANTVVMSEESIRTLQEMLMYLQLSGASTNERMVEETLNFTNALLIQPHLDTAEWLRGQALATGAIDWTFNGIRLQVDYGIPAGNKLTARTGNNAYSGSTSKFWDDIRSQGKLLRKAGRIIRIAHPDLIEDIIANSANSIRVLSEDSGSISVQRMIDQNGTNTPSSDARDSVTLIKYGLEAEVLDPTNTQNTVTVPFQPKTKLLAIGTGVNAGYVVGAGSRAPQEYELGYTHIAPTVEASGAPGRWSRVYTPEQRPWQLAGEAVANLLPVIDARAVDQIVIATSDLSS
;
A
#
# COMPACT_ATOMS: atom_id res chain seq x y z
N MET A 1 -4.13 47.86 0.11
CA MET A 1 -4.13 46.61 0.87
C MET A 1 -3.18 45.67 0.13
N ASP A 2 -2.05 45.41 0.74
CA ASP A 2 -1.02 44.58 0.12
C ASP A 2 -1.50 43.16 0.07
N PHE A 3 -1.59 42.61 -1.14
CA PHE A 3 -1.82 41.20 -1.41
C PHE A 3 -0.59 40.35 -1.01
N SER A 4 -0.06 40.60 0.18
CA SER A 4 1.18 39.97 0.66
C SER A 4 1.06 38.45 0.78
N PHE A 5 -0.14 37.92 1.05
CA PHE A 5 -0.39 36.51 1.16
C PHE A 5 -0.28 35.80 -0.19
N ILE A 6 -0.95 36.32 -1.22
CA ILE A 6 -0.89 35.76 -2.57
C ILE A 6 0.52 35.91 -3.15
N ALA A 7 1.16 37.09 -2.85
CA ALA A 7 2.54 37.31 -3.26
C ALA A 7 3.54 36.43 -2.51
N ALA A 8 3.32 36.13 -1.21
CA ALA A 8 4.13 35.19 -0.44
C ALA A 8 3.95 33.75 -0.94
N LEU A 9 2.73 33.35 -1.28
CA LEU A 9 2.45 32.06 -1.91
C LEU A 9 3.08 31.95 -3.30
N ALA A 10 2.98 32.99 -4.11
CA ALA A 10 3.62 33.04 -5.43
C ALA A 10 5.16 33.09 -5.34
N SER A 11 5.72 33.70 -4.27
CA SER A 11 7.15 33.76 -4.02
C SER A 11 7.75 32.47 -3.49
N LEU A 12 6.94 31.59 -2.87
CA LEU A 12 7.35 30.23 -2.52
C LEU A 12 7.69 29.39 -3.76
N GLY A 13 7.24 29.81 -4.92
CA GLY A 13 7.65 29.31 -6.23
C GLY A 13 7.41 27.82 -6.45
N VAL A 14 7.30 27.43 -7.70
CA VAL A 14 7.20 26.03 -8.15
C VAL A 14 8.30 25.16 -7.52
N ASP A 15 9.51 25.70 -7.35
CA ASP A 15 10.65 24.98 -6.79
C ASP A 15 10.49 24.60 -5.30
N ALA A 16 9.89 25.45 -4.48
CA ALA A 16 9.70 25.15 -3.07
C ALA A 16 8.59 24.11 -2.87
N ALA A 17 7.48 24.22 -3.59
CA ALA A 17 6.42 23.23 -3.59
C ALA A 17 6.91 21.88 -4.14
N PHE A 18 7.68 21.88 -5.22
CA PHE A 18 8.31 20.70 -5.79
C PHE A 18 9.28 20.01 -4.82
N ARG A 19 10.11 20.77 -4.11
CA ARG A 19 11.02 20.24 -3.09
C ARG A 19 10.25 19.64 -1.91
N LEU A 20 9.19 20.30 -1.45
CA LEU A 20 8.33 19.80 -0.37
C LEU A 20 7.70 18.46 -0.74
N ILE A 21 7.15 18.32 -1.94
CA ILE A 21 6.53 17.08 -2.40
C ILE A 21 7.53 15.97 -2.59
N ASN A 22 8.69 16.25 -3.17
CA ASN A 22 9.75 15.25 -3.32
C ASN A 22 10.34 14.81 -1.97
N GLN A 23 10.23 15.64 -0.93
CA GLN A 23 10.65 15.30 0.43
C GLN A 23 9.53 14.66 1.26
N ALA A 24 8.27 14.72 0.79
CA ALA A 24 7.15 14.08 1.47
C ALA A 24 7.39 12.56 1.54
N ARG A 25 7.48 12.04 2.74
CA ARG A 25 7.62 10.61 3.01
C ARG A 25 6.26 10.06 3.43
N PRO A 26 5.97 8.79 3.10
CA PRO A 26 4.82 8.12 3.66
C PRO A 26 4.79 8.26 5.18
N ALA A 27 3.60 8.39 5.76
CA ALA A 27 3.46 8.42 7.20
C ALA A 27 4.07 7.15 7.82
N ALA A 28 4.63 7.27 9.03
CA ALA A 28 5.32 6.16 9.69
C ALA A 28 4.43 4.93 9.92
N ASN A 29 3.11 5.14 9.95
CA ASN A 29 2.09 4.10 10.09
C ASN A 29 1.66 3.44 8.76
N TYR A 30 2.19 3.87 7.60
CA TYR A 30 1.92 3.24 6.32
C TYR A 30 2.73 1.95 6.16
N LEU A 31 2.07 0.84 6.42
CA LEU A 31 2.71 -0.48 6.46
C LEU A 31 3.18 -0.93 5.08
N PHE A 32 2.34 -0.76 4.05
CA PHE A 32 2.67 -1.22 2.69
C PHE A 32 3.77 -0.40 2.04
N ALA A 33 3.97 0.85 2.48
CA ALA A 33 5.10 1.67 2.05
C ALA A 33 6.46 1.08 2.45
N SER A 34 6.51 0.32 3.55
CA SER A 34 7.74 -0.39 3.96
C SER A 34 8.01 -1.65 3.12
N ILE A 35 6.94 -2.28 2.59
CA ILE A 35 7.01 -3.49 1.76
C ILE A 35 7.29 -3.15 0.30
N LEU A 36 6.69 -2.05 -0.20
CA LEU A 36 6.85 -1.53 -1.56
C LEU A 36 7.33 -0.07 -1.52
N PRO A 37 8.61 0.18 -1.15
CA PRO A 37 9.16 1.52 -1.01
C PRO A 37 9.16 2.28 -2.34
N GLU A 38 9.09 3.60 -2.27
CA GLU A 38 9.05 4.46 -3.44
C GLU A 38 10.41 4.56 -4.12
N ARG A 39 10.40 4.49 -5.45
CA ARG A 39 11.58 4.68 -6.29
C ARG A 39 11.27 5.61 -7.45
N ASN A 40 12.04 6.68 -7.53
CA ASN A 40 11.97 7.62 -8.62
C ASN A 40 12.68 7.03 -9.86
N MET A 41 11.92 6.83 -10.93
CA MET A 41 12.39 6.24 -12.17
C MET A 41 12.25 7.23 -13.34
N ARG A 42 13.17 7.16 -14.31
CA ARG A 42 13.14 8.05 -15.48
C ARG A 42 12.21 7.58 -16.61
N SER A 43 11.65 6.40 -16.51
CA SER A 43 10.78 5.80 -17.52
C SER A 43 9.33 5.89 -17.11
N TYR A 44 8.42 6.13 -18.06
CA TYR A 44 6.98 6.00 -17.88
C TYR A 44 6.52 4.55 -17.84
N GLU A 45 7.29 3.68 -18.47
CA GLU A 45 6.97 2.26 -18.56
C GLU A 45 7.71 1.48 -17.50
N VAL A 46 6.98 0.67 -16.78
CA VAL A 46 7.53 -0.33 -15.90
C VAL A 46 7.89 -1.54 -16.73
N LYS A 47 9.18 -1.81 -16.85
CA LYS A 47 9.72 -3.01 -17.49
C LYS A 47 10.28 -3.90 -16.41
N ASN A 48 9.52 -4.91 -16.01
CA ASN A 48 10.00 -5.92 -15.08
C ASN A 48 10.15 -7.23 -15.85
N ALA A 49 11.38 -7.69 -16.01
CA ALA A 49 11.68 -8.99 -16.60
C ALA A 49 12.28 -9.87 -15.54
N SER A 50 11.66 -11.03 -15.28
CA SER A 50 12.26 -12.04 -14.43
C SER A 50 12.67 -13.25 -15.22
N MET A 51 13.84 -13.75 -14.93
CA MET A 51 14.32 -15.02 -15.43
C MET A 51 14.26 -16.03 -14.29
N THR A 52 13.35 -16.97 -14.39
CA THR A 52 13.27 -18.08 -13.45
C THR A 52 14.02 -19.27 -14.01
N VAL A 53 15.10 -19.63 -13.36
CA VAL A 53 15.84 -20.86 -13.68
C VAL A 53 15.35 -21.97 -12.77
N ARG A 54 14.68 -22.95 -13.34
CA ARG A 54 14.33 -24.19 -12.61
C ARG A 54 15.35 -25.25 -12.97
N SER A 55 16.15 -25.67 -12.00
CA SER A 55 17.05 -26.80 -12.16
C SER A 55 16.49 -28.03 -11.42
N ALA A 56 16.39 -29.15 -12.10
CA ALA A 56 16.13 -30.42 -11.47
C ALA A 56 17.46 -31.01 -10.96
N MET A 57 17.39 -31.92 -10.00
CA MET A 57 18.55 -32.69 -9.63
C MET A 57 19.11 -33.44 -10.86
N ALA A 58 20.44 -33.45 -11.02
CA ALA A 58 21.08 -34.23 -12.06
C ALA A 58 20.72 -35.72 -11.89
N GLY A 59 20.22 -36.33 -12.97
CA GLY A 59 19.90 -37.75 -12.99
C GLY A 59 21.14 -38.61 -13.24
N LEU A 60 21.07 -39.86 -12.86
CA LEU A 60 22.07 -40.87 -13.24
C LEU A 60 21.95 -41.14 -14.75
N VAL A 61 23.07 -41.08 -15.45
CA VAL A 61 23.16 -41.37 -16.88
C VAL A 61 24.14 -42.51 -17.12
N GLY A 62 23.85 -43.39 -18.07
CA GLY A 62 24.78 -44.38 -18.52
C GLY A 62 26.00 -43.79 -19.23
N MET A 63 27.14 -44.48 -19.25
CA MET A 63 28.38 -43.92 -19.80
C MET A 63 28.29 -43.48 -21.28
N ASP A 64 27.40 -44.12 -22.07
CA ASP A 64 27.21 -43.83 -23.49
C ASP A 64 25.87 -43.14 -23.81
N SER A 65 25.18 -42.59 -22.79
CA SER A 65 23.86 -41.93 -22.99
C SER A 65 24.00 -40.43 -23.14
N PRO A 66 23.18 -39.79 -24.01
CA PRO A 66 23.14 -38.32 -24.08
C PRO A 66 22.62 -37.73 -22.76
N TYR A 67 23.17 -36.58 -22.40
CA TYR A 67 22.77 -35.89 -21.16
C TYR A 67 21.36 -35.29 -21.28
N PRO A 68 20.41 -35.62 -20.38
CA PRO A 68 19.09 -35.03 -20.37
C PRO A 68 19.20 -33.56 -19.92
N PRO A 69 18.42 -32.66 -20.50
CA PRO A 69 18.37 -31.26 -20.02
C PRO A 69 17.76 -31.22 -18.61
N THR A 70 18.52 -30.73 -17.65
CA THR A 70 18.10 -30.63 -16.23
C THR A 70 17.60 -29.27 -15.82
N GLY A 71 17.54 -28.30 -16.72
CA GLY A 71 17.10 -26.95 -16.43
C GLY A 71 16.16 -26.39 -17.48
N VAL A 72 15.17 -25.67 -17.02
CA VAL A 72 14.27 -24.86 -17.85
C VAL A 72 14.45 -23.41 -17.43
N VAL A 73 14.72 -22.54 -18.42
CA VAL A 73 14.76 -21.09 -18.21
C VAL A 73 13.43 -20.52 -18.70
N ASP A 74 12.68 -19.97 -17.80
CA ASP A 74 11.43 -19.28 -18.08
C ASP A 74 11.65 -17.76 -17.92
N ILE A 75 11.33 -16.99 -18.96
CA ILE A 75 11.47 -15.55 -18.95
C ILE A 75 10.07 -14.96 -19.01
N SER A 76 9.64 -14.38 -17.91
CA SER A 76 8.41 -13.60 -17.86
C SER A 76 8.73 -12.10 -17.93
N THR A 77 7.99 -11.40 -18.78
CA THR A 77 8.10 -9.94 -18.92
C THR A 77 6.80 -9.29 -18.48
N PHE A 78 6.91 -8.33 -17.58
CA PHE A 78 5.81 -7.46 -17.19
C PHE A 78 6.06 -6.09 -17.81
N LEU A 79 5.14 -5.63 -18.65
CA LEU A 79 5.19 -4.30 -19.28
C LEU A 79 3.88 -3.58 -18.95
N GLN A 80 3.97 -2.50 -18.17
CA GLN A 80 2.82 -1.71 -17.79
C GLN A 80 3.19 -0.23 -17.75
N ARG A 81 2.24 0.64 -18.11
CA ARG A 81 2.39 2.09 -17.97
C ARG A 81 2.00 2.53 -16.56
N SER A 82 2.71 3.52 -16.02
CA SER A 82 2.34 4.15 -14.75
C SER A 82 0.99 4.88 -14.86
N ALA A 83 0.21 4.85 -13.79
CA ALA A 83 -1.05 5.58 -13.73
C ALA A 83 -0.80 7.04 -13.36
N LYS A 84 -1.44 7.98 -14.08
CA LYS A 84 -1.43 9.40 -13.73
C LYS A 84 -2.52 9.64 -12.67
N ILE A 85 -2.10 10.14 -11.52
CA ILE A 85 -2.98 10.56 -10.43
C ILE A 85 -2.83 12.06 -10.29
N ALA A 86 -3.97 12.76 -10.26
CA ALA A 86 -4.00 14.20 -10.12
C ALA A 86 -5.14 14.61 -9.21
N ASN A 87 -4.91 15.65 -8.43
CA ASN A 87 -5.96 16.33 -7.68
C ASN A 87 -5.83 17.85 -7.84
N THR A 88 -6.97 18.52 -7.73
CA THR A 88 -7.06 19.98 -7.76
C THR A 88 -7.88 20.41 -6.56
N VAL A 89 -7.40 21.42 -5.85
CA VAL A 89 -8.09 22.02 -4.71
C VAL A 89 -8.28 23.48 -4.97
N VAL A 90 -9.48 23.98 -4.70
CA VAL A 90 -9.82 25.40 -4.87
C VAL A 90 -10.28 25.97 -3.54
N MET A 91 -9.63 27.02 -3.11
CA MET A 91 -10.05 27.82 -1.97
C MET A 91 -10.88 29.00 -2.47
N SER A 92 -12.13 29.10 -2.04
CA SER A 92 -13.04 30.17 -2.43
C SER A 92 -12.62 31.52 -1.88
N GLU A 93 -13.11 32.61 -2.47
CA GLU A 93 -12.87 33.96 -1.98
C GLU A 93 -13.32 34.14 -0.53
N GLU A 94 -14.44 33.56 -0.13
CA GLU A 94 -14.95 33.57 1.24
C GLU A 94 -13.97 32.92 2.21
N SER A 95 -13.44 31.75 1.87
CA SER A 95 -12.43 31.06 2.69
C SER A 95 -11.14 31.85 2.81
N ILE A 96 -10.73 32.54 1.74
CA ILE A 96 -9.55 33.42 1.76
C ILE A 96 -9.78 34.63 2.68
N ARG A 97 -10.98 35.25 2.65
CA ARG A 97 -11.32 36.35 3.55
C ARG A 97 -11.33 35.91 5.01
N THR A 98 -11.96 34.77 5.31
CA THR A 98 -11.97 34.22 6.67
C THR A 98 -10.56 33.98 7.18
N LEU A 99 -9.68 33.42 6.33
CA LEU A 99 -8.28 33.23 6.68
C LEU A 99 -7.55 34.58 6.93
N GLN A 100 -7.80 35.57 6.10
CA GLN A 100 -7.24 36.94 6.30
C GLN A 100 -7.70 37.57 7.60
N GLU A 101 -8.98 37.48 7.93
CA GLU A 101 -9.52 37.97 9.19
C GLU A 101 -8.88 37.26 10.39
N MET A 102 -8.74 35.95 10.32
CA MET A 102 -8.09 35.12 11.34
C MET A 102 -6.62 35.56 11.55
N LEU A 103 -5.89 35.80 10.46
CA LEU A 103 -4.51 36.28 10.49
C LEU A 103 -4.41 37.69 11.07
N MET A 104 -5.35 38.59 10.77
CA MET A 104 -5.44 39.94 11.37
C MET A 104 -5.62 39.87 12.89
N TYR A 105 -6.52 39.01 13.38
CA TYR A 105 -6.68 38.77 14.83
C TYR A 105 -5.40 38.25 15.49
N LEU A 106 -4.68 37.36 14.82
CA LEU A 106 -3.42 36.81 15.32
C LEU A 106 -2.30 37.88 15.32
N GLN A 107 -2.30 38.81 14.35
CA GLN A 107 -1.36 39.92 14.30
C GLN A 107 -1.52 40.87 15.50
N LEU A 108 -2.75 41.13 15.93
CA LEU A 108 -3.06 41.91 17.14
C LEU A 108 -2.51 41.23 18.42
N SER A 109 -2.28 39.93 18.42
CA SER A 109 -1.71 39.21 19.55
C SER A 109 -0.18 39.16 19.59
N GLY A 110 0.53 39.86 18.68
CA GLY A 110 1.98 40.03 18.71
C GLY A 110 2.79 38.88 18.09
N ALA A 111 2.15 37.98 17.36
CA ALA A 111 2.85 36.92 16.64
C ALA A 111 3.31 37.38 15.24
N SER A 112 4.44 36.88 14.75
CA SER A 112 4.93 37.22 13.41
C SER A 112 3.98 36.66 12.34
N THR A 113 3.31 37.54 11.62
CA THR A 113 2.27 37.21 10.64
C THR A 113 2.85 36.39 9.48
N ASN A 114 4.06 36.71 9.04
CA ASN A 114 4.68 36.07 7.88
C ASN A 114 5.02 34.58 8.13
N GLU A 115 5.54 34.25 9.31
CA GLU A 115 5.87 32.86 9.65
C GLU A 115 4.63 31.97 9.73
N ARG A 116 3.54 32.49 10.33
CA ARG A 116 2.27 31.76 10.40
C ARG A 116 1.59 31.62 9.04
N MET A 117 1.68 32.64 8.18
CA MET A 117 1.16 32.52 6.81
C MET A 117 1.89 31.45 6.01
N VAL A 118 3.20 31.36 6.15
CA VAL A 118 3.99 30.28 5.51
C VAL A 118 3.59 28.93 6.09
N GLU A 119 3.45 28.81 7.40
CA GLU A 119 3.04 27.58 8.07
C GLU A 119 1.65 27.10 7.63
N GLU A 120 0.65 27.98 7.61
CA GLU A 120 -0.71 27.63 7.15
C GLU A 120 -0.74 27.25 5.67
N THR A 121 0.05 27.93 4.83
CA THR A 121 0.20 27.55 3.42
C THR A 121 0.84 26.19 3.26
N LEU A 122 1.88 25.89 4.04
CA LEU A 122 2.51 24.59 4.06
C LEU A 122 1.56 23.50 4.54
N ASN A 123 0.78 23.77 5.57
CA ASN A 123 -0.24 22.86 6.09
C ASN A 123 -1.33 22.61 5.05
N PHE A 124 -1.84 23.65 4.38
CA PHE A 124 -2.79 23.53 3.27
C PHE A 124 -2.21 22.66 2.14
N THR A 125 -0.99 22.95 1.70
CA THR A 125 -0.34 22.20 0.63
C THR A 125 -0.13 20.73 1.03
N ASN A 126 0.32 20.47 2.25
CA ASN A 126 0.51 19.12 2.74
C ASN A 126 -0.80 18.36 2.87
N ALA A 127 -1.78 18.92 3.57
CA ALA A 127 -3.02 18.22 3.88
C ALA A 127 -3.90 17.98 2.64
N LEU A 128 -3.98 18.93 1.73
CA LEU A 128 -4.94 18.88 0.63
C LEU A 128 -4.32 18.46 -0.71
N LEU A 129 -3.02 18.64 -0.92
CA LEU A 129 -2.37 18.28 -2.18
C LEU A 129 -1.49 17.05 -2.06
N ILE A 130 -0.70 16.92 -0.99
CA ILE A 130 0.28 15.85 -0.87
C ILE A 130 -0.32 14.59 -0.25
N GLN A 131 -1.04 14.75 0.86
CA GLN A 131 -1.61 13.62 1.60
C GLN A 131 -2.49 12.70 0.75
N PRO A 132 -3.42 13.20 -0.09
CA PRO A 132 -4.22 12.36 -0.96
C PRO A 132 -3.41 11.50 -1.94
N HIS A 133 -2.25 12.01 -2.40
CA HIS A 133 -1.35 11.21 -3.24
C HIS A 133 -0.65 10.10 -2.47
N LEU A 134 -0.30 10.33 -1.22
CA LEU A 134 0.30 9.32 -0.35
C LEU A 134 -0.73 8.23 0.00
N ASP A 135 -1.96 8.64 0.32
CA ASP A 135 -3.08 7.73 0.61
C ASP A 135 -3.42 6.86 -0.61
N THR A 136 -3.50 7.47 -1.80
CA THR A 136 -3.73 6.72 -3.05
C THR A 136 -2.61 5.72 -3.32
N ALA A 137 -1.35 6.12 -3.08
CA ALA A 137 -0.21 5.22 -3.25
C ALA A 137 -0.29 4.03 -2.28
N GLU A 138 -0.66 4.28 -1.01
CA GLU A 138 -0.79 3.22 -0.01
C GLU A 138 -1.96 2.29 -0.32
N TRP A 139 -3.09 2.83 -0.74
CA TRP A 139 -4.24 2.03 -1.17
C TRP A 139 -3.89 1.14 -2.38
N LEU A 140 -3.21 1.67 -3.40
CA LEU A 140 -2.78 0.88 -4.56
C LEU A 140 -1.81 -0.25 -4.17
N ARG A 141 -0.90 0.00 -3.21
CA ARG A 141 -0.03 -1.04 -2.65
C ARG A 141 -0.83 -2.12 -1.95
N GLY A 142 -1.82 -1.71 -1.14
CA GLY A 142 -2.75 -2.61 -0.46
C GLY A 142 -3.51 -3.49 -1.45
N GLN A 143 -4.07 -2.91 -2.52
CA GLN A 143 -4.74 -3.67 -3.57
C GLN A 143 -3.79 -4.65 -4.26
N ALA A 144 -2.60 -4.20 -4.66
CA ALA A 144 -1.60 -5.04 -5.30
C ALA A 144 -1.22 -6.26 -4.45
N LEU A 145 -0.99 -6.07 -3.15
CA LEU A 145 -0.56 -7.13 -2.23
C LEU A 145 -1.72 -8.04 -1.78
N ALA A 146 -2.87 -7.44 -1.43
CA ALA A 146 -3.98 -8.18 -0.82
C ALA A 146 -4.92 -8.84 -1.83
N THR A 147 -4.92 -8.43 -3.10
CA THR A 147 -5.73 -9.04 -4.16
C THR A 147 -4.88 -9.68 -5.26
N GLY A 148 -3.63 -9.25 -5.39
CA GLY A 148 -2.73 -9.66 -6.47
C GLY A 148 -3.07 -9.02 -7.82
N ALA A 149 -3.97 -8.03 -7.82
CA ALA A 149 -4.36 -7.28 -9.00
C ALA A 149 -4.84 -5.88 -8.59
N ILE A 150 -4.74 -4.93 -9.49
CA ILE A 150 -5.39 -3.63 -9.36
C ILE A 150 -6.46 -3.56 -10.46
N ASP A 151 -7.70 -3.29 -10.09
CA ASP A 151 -8.78 -2.96 -11.00
C ASP A 151 -9.49 -1.73 -10.45
N TRP A 152 -9.11 -0.58 -10.95
CA TRP A 152 -9.59 0.71 -10.49
C TRP A 152 -10.13 1.52 -11.66
N THR A 153 -11.41 1.87 -11.56
CA THR A 153 -12.08 2.72 -12.54
C THR A 153 -12.47 4.03 -11.88
N PHE A 154 -12.00 5.14 -12.43
CA PHE A 154 -12.33 6.47 -11.94
C PHE A 154 -12.42 7.44 -13.13
N ASN A 155 -13.47 8.27 -13.20
CA ASN A 155 -13.71 9.24 -14.28
C ASN A 155 -13.61 8.63 -15.69
N GLY A 156 -14.09 7.40 -15.89
CA GLY A 156 -14.05 6.72 -17.19
C GLY A 156 -12.66 6.15 -17.57
N ILE A 157 -11.66 6.34 -16.73
CA ILE A 157 -10.33 5.75 -16.92
C ILE A 157 -10.23 4.50 -16.05
N ARG A 158 -9.81 3.39 -16.66
CA ARG A 158 -9.60 2.11 -15.96
C ARG A 158 -8.12 1.78 -15.88
N LEU A 159 -7.61 1.56 -14.68
CA LEU A 159 -6.32 0.98 -14.40
C LEU A 159 -6.51 -0.49 -14.08
N GLN A 160 -6.03 -1.37 -14.95
CA GLN A 160 -6.08 -2.81 -14.75
C GLN A 160 -4.68 -3.38 -14.82
N VAL A 161 -4.23 -4.01 -13.72
CA VAL A 161 -2.91 -4.63 -13.60
C VAL A 161 -3.07 -5.95 -12.88
N ASP A 162 -2.55 -7.03 -13.44
CA ASP A 162 -2.45 -8.34 -12.79
C ASP A 162 -0.98 -8.64 -12.52
N TYR A 163 -0.66 -8.92 -11.26
CA TYR A 163 0.72 -9.21 -10.83
C TYR A 163 1.11 -10.68 -11.00
N GLY A 164 0.20 -11.52 -11.46
CA GLY A 164 0.48 -12.92 -11.71
C GLY A 164 0.74 -13.75 -10.46
N ILE A 165 0.11 -13.41 -9.33
CA ILE A 165 0.19 -14.26 -8.13
C ILE A 165 -0.38 -15.63 -8.46
N PRO A 166 0.37 -16.73 -8.22
CA PRO A 166 -0.06 -18.09 -8.54
C PRO A 166 -1.44 -18.40 -7.97
N ALA A 167 -2.28 -19.08 -8.75
CA ALA A 167 -3.63 -19.46 -8.31
C ALA A 167 -3.61 -20.30 -7.02
N GLY A 168 -2.57 -21.13 -6.84
CA GLY A 168 -2.38 -21.91 -5.61
C GLY A 168 -2.09 -21.09 -4.36
N ASN A 169 -1.64 -19.83 -4.53
CA ASN A 169 -1.39 -18.89 -3.44
C ASN A 169 -2.63 -18.03 -3.10
N LYS A 170 -3.67 -18.09 -3.94
CA LYS A 170 -4.99 -17.51 -3.65
C LYS A 170 -5.85 -18.62 -3.06
N LEU A 171 -5.96 -18.68 -1.73
CA LEU A 171 -6.73 -19.72 -1.07
C LEU A 171 -8.22 -19.60 -1.39
N THR A 172 -8.93 -20.72 -1.37
CA THR A 172 -10.38 -20.75 -1.61
C THR A 172 -11.10 -19.80 -0.65
N ALA A 173 -11.98 -18.96 -1.16
CA ALA A 173 -12.77 -18.05 -0.35
C ALA A 173 -13.63 -18.82 0.68
N ARG A 174 -13.63 -18.33 1.92
CA ARG A 174 -14.40 -18.89 3.02
C ARG A 174 -15.67 -18.10 3.19
N THR A 175 -16.79 -18.77 2.99
CA THR A 175 -18.14 -18.17 3.02
C THR A 175 -19.05 -18.93 3.98
N GLY A 176 -20.03 -18.25 4.54
CA GLY A 176 -21.04 -18.82 5.42
C GLY A 176 -20.41 -19.54 6.62
N ASN A 177 -20.79 -20.79 6.86
CA ASN A 177 -20.31 -21.56 8.02
C ASN A 177 -18.80 -21.78 8.04
N ASN A 178 -18.14 -21.76 6.88
CA ASN A 178 -16.68 -21.92 6.77
C ASN A 178 -15.92 -20.60 6.89
N ALA A 179 -16.60 -19.45 6.88
CA ALA A 179 -15.99 -18.15 7.14
C ALA A 179 -15.32 -18.13 8.52
N TYR A 180 -14.41 -17.20 8.74
CA TYR A 180 -13.70 -17.10 10.02
C TYR A 180 -14.62 -16.77 11.19
N SER A 181 -15.77 -16.15 10.90
CA SER A 181 -16.89 -15.92 11.84
C SER A 181 -17.86 -17.10 11.93
N GLY A 182 -17.76 -18.10 11.06
CA GLY A 182 -18.72 -19.20 10.94
C GLY A 182 -18.50 -20.33 11.94
N SER A 183 -19.56 -21.16 12.12
CA SER A 183 -19.57 -22.27 13.09
C SER A 183 -18.57 -23.39 12.80
N THR A 184 -18.14 -23.55 11.52
CA THR A 184 -17.12 -24.52 11.09
C THR A 184 -15.92 -23.82 10.51
N SER A 185 -15.48 -22.75 11.15
CA SER A 185 -14.40 -21.87 10.70
C SER A 185 -13.17 -22.63 10.20
N LYS A 186 -12.63 -22.14 9.07
CA LYS A 186 -11.42 -22.68 8.44
C LYS A 186 -10.18 -21.81 8.68
N PHE A 187 -10.19 -20.93 9.66
CA PHE A 187 -9.07 -20.03 9.97
C PHE A 187 -7.75 -20.79 10.15
N TRP A 188 -7.71 -21.81 11.04
CA TRP A 188 -6.47 -22.57 11.29
C TRP A 188 -6.02 -23.41 10.09
N ASP A 189 -6.95 -23.88 9.26
CA ASP A 189 -6.61 -24.59 8.02
C ASP A 189 -5.90 -23.66 7.04
N ASP A 190 -6.36 -22.40 6.94
CA ASP A 190 -5.74 -21.40 6.08
C ASP A 190 -4.38 -20.95 6.62
N ILE A 191 -4.23 -20.75 7.93
CA ILE A 191 -2.94 -20.47 8.58
C ILE A 191 -1.92 -21.56 8.27
N ARG A 192 -2.31 -22.82 8.37
CA ARG A 192 -1.44 -23.98 8.06
C ARG A 192 -1.12 -24.05 6.58
N SER A 193 -2.08 -23.75 5.70
CA SER A 193 -1.88 -23.70 4.26
C SER A 193 -0.90 -22.61 3.86
N GLN A 194 -1.05 -21.41 4.41
CA GLN A 194 -0.08 -20.32 4.25
C GLN A 194 1.33 -20.75 4.70
N GLY A 195 1.44 -21.41 5.87
CA GLY A 195 2.71 -21.92 6.36
C GLY A 195 3.33 -23.01 5.48
N LYS A 196 2.52 -23.82 4.78
CA LYS A 196 3.00 -24.84 3.83
C LYS A 196 3.50 -24.18 2.54
N LEU A 197 2.75 -23.24 1.99
CA LEU A 197 3.09 -22.52 0.76
C LEU A 197 4.35 -21.66 0.94
N LEU A 198 4.45 -20.98 2.07
CA LEU A 198 5.57 -20.10 2.42
C LEU A 198 6.71 -20.83 3.18
N ARG A 199 6.79 -22.17 3.09
CA ARG A 199 7.79 -22.96 3.84
C ARG A 199 9.23 -22.55 3.59
N LYS A 200 9.53 -22.03 2.40
CA LYS A 200 10.87 -21.58 2.02
C LYS A 200 11.15 -20.13 2.42
N ALA A 201 10.13 -19.40 2.89
CA ALA A 201 10.30 -18.07 3.44
C ALA A 201 10.85 -18.20 4.87
N GLY A 202 11.82 -17.38 5.22
CA GLY A 202 12.42 -17.43 6.56
C GLY A 202 11.42 -17.05 7.64
N ARG A 203 10.70 -15.94 7.47
CA ARG A 203 9.67 -15.43 8.38
C ARG A 203 8.38 -15.16 7.60
N ILE A 204 7.25 -15.36 8.23
CA ILE A 204 5.93 -15.08 7.64
C ILE A 204 5.30 -13.94 8.45
N ILE A 205 4.95 -12.86 7.75
CA ILE A 205 4.17 -11.75 8.28
C ILE A 205 2.74 -11.93 7.82
N ARG A 206 1.79 -11.75 8.73
CA ARG A 206 0.37 -11.81 8.42
C ARG A 206 -0.30 -10.49 8.76
N ILE A 207 -1.03 -9.95 7.79
CA ILE A 207 -1.67 -8.64 7.87
C ILE A 207 -3.16 -8.84 7.63
N ALA A 208 -3.98 -8.27 8.49
CA ALA A 208 -5.43 -8.28 8.37
C ALA A 208 -6.05 -6.98 8.85
N HIS A 209 -7.24 -6.68 8.35
CA HIS A 209 -8.05 -5.58 8.87
C HIS A 209 -8.53 -5.90 10.30
N PRO A 210 -8.63 -4.91 11.20
CA PRO A 210 -9.13 -5.12 12.56
C PRO A 210 -10.48 -5.84 12.62
N ASP A 211 -11.44 -5.49 11.77
CA ASP A 211 -12.77 -6.12 11.71
C ASP A 211 -12.66 -7.65 11.51
N LEU A 212 -11.79 -8.09 10.60
CA LEU A 212 -11.56 -9.52 10.37
C LEU A 212 -10.91 -10.20 11.58
N ILE A 213 -10.01 -9.49 12.27
CA ILE A 213 -9.34 -10.01 13.46
C ILE A 213 -10.34 -10.15 14.61
N GLU A 214 -11.24 -9.18 14.77
CA GLU A 214 -12.31 -9.23 15.76
C GLU A 214 -13.23 -10.43 15.53
N ASP A 215 -13.65 -10.66 14.27
CA ASP A 215 -14.44 -11.84 13.89
C ASP A 215 -13.72 -13.15 14.21
N ILE A 216 -12.40 -13.22 13.95
CA ILE A 216 -11.60 -14.39 14.25
C ILE A 216 -11.57 -14.68 15.75
N ILE A 217 -11.41 -13.64 16.58
CA ILE A 217 -11.28 -13.78 18.04
C ILE A 217 -12.63 -14.03 18.70
N ALA A 218 -13.67 -13.34 18.26
CA ALA A 218 -15.01 -13.47 18.81
C ALA A 218 -15.63 -14.86 18.57
N ASN A 219 -15.17 -15.54 17.50
CA ASN A 219 -15.72 -16.84 17.14
C ASN A 219 -15.18 -17.98 18.03
N SER A 220 -16.05 -18.55 18.86
CA SER A 220 -15.72 -19.68 19.74
C SER A 220 -15.24 -20.94 18.96
N ALA A 221 -15.69 -21.13 17.71
CA ALA A 221 -15.27 -22.25 16.88
C ALA A 221 -13.76 -22.23 16.54
N ASN A 222 -13.12 -21.06 16.59
CA ASN A 222 -11.68 -20.92 16.39
C ASN A 222 -10.86 -21.42 17.58
N SER A 223 -11.46 -21.56 18.77
CA SER A 223 -10.80 -21.99 20.01
C SER A 223 -9.47 -21.23 20.22
N ILE A 224 -9.56 -19.91 20.31
CA ILE A 224 -8.39 -19.02 20.36
C ILE A 224 -8.14 -18.56 21.80
N ARG A 225 -6.86 -18.53 22.17
CA ARG A 225 -6.33 -17.79 23.31
C ARG A 225 -5.49 -16.63 22.82
N VAL A 226 -5.78 -15.43 23.26
CA VAL A 226 -4.94 -14.25 23.03
C VAL A 226 -3.75 -14.31 23.97
N LEU A 227 -2.54 -14.25 23.42
CA LEU A 227 -1.27 -14.25 24.19
C LEU A 227 -0.82 -12.83 24.50
N SER A 228 -0.86 -11.96 23.52
CA SER A 228 -0.54 -10.54 23.67
C SER A 228 -1.34 -9.73 22.66
N GLU A 229 -1.69 -8.54 23.05
CA GLU A 229 -2.37 -7.58 22.20
C GLU A 229 -1.75 -6.21 22.39
N ASP A 230 -1.29 -5.66 21.26
CA ASP A 230 -0.76 -4.31 21.14
C ASP A 230 -1.61 -3.51 20.13
N SER A 231 -1.41 -2.20 20.06
CA SER A 231 -2.13 -1.33 19.10
C SER A 231 -1.94 -1.75 17.64
N GLY A 232 -0.80 -2.32 17.29
CA GLY A 232 -0.44 -2.71 15.91
C GLY A 232 -0.42 -4.21 15.65
N SER A 233 -0.53 -5.06 16.67
CA SER A 233 -0.48 -6.52 16.46
C SER A 233 -1.18 -7.30 17.56
N ILE A 234 -1.60 -8.50 17.20
CA ILE A 234 -2.17 -9.45 18.15
C ILE A 234 -1.56 -10.83 17.93
N SER A 235 -1.14 -11.47 19.01
CA SER A 235 -0.64 -12.84 18.99
C SER A 235 -1.68 -13.78 19.57
N VAL A 236 -2.04 -14.79 18.79
CA VAL A 236 -3.07 -15.76 19.12
C VAL A 236 -2.51 -17.18 19.08
N GLN A 237 -3.05 -18.03 19.97
CA GLN A 237 -2.71 -19.43 20.05
C GLN A 237 -3.98 -20.26 20.01
N ARG A 238 -3.90 -21.40 19.31
CA ARG A 238 -5.00 -22.36 19.27
C ARG A 238 -5.09 -23.13 20.59
N MET A 239 -6.32 -23.26 21.08
CA MET A 239 -6.65 -24.17 22.19
C MET A 239 -7.11 -25.50 21.60
N ILE A 240 -6.68 -26.59 22.20
CA ILE A 240 -7.05 -27.96 21.81
C ILE A 240 -7.76 -28.61 22.99
N ASP A 241 -8.90 -29.19 22.72
CA ASP A 241 -9.58 -30.01 23.74
C ASP A 241 -8.85 -31.37 23.87
N GLN A 242 -8.20 -31.57 25.00
CA GLN A 242 -7.59 -32.84 25.38
C GLN A 242 -8.29 -33.36 26.62
N ASN A 243 -9.05 -34.45 26.47
CA ASN A 243 -9.77 -35.09 27.58
C ASN A 243 -10.73 -34.18 28.33
N GLY A 244 -11.47 -33.31 27.63
CA GLY A 244 -12.42 -32.38 28.24
C GLY A 244 -11.77 -31.15 28.87
N THR A 245 -10.46 -30.92 28.65
CA THR A 245 -9.75 -29.77 29.16
C THR A 245 -9.14 -29.00 27.97
N ASN A 246 -9.53 -27.74 27.82
CA ASN A 246 -8.95 -26.84 26.83
C ASN A 246 -7.51 -26.51 27.20
N THR A 247 -6.56 -27.08 26.48
CA THR A 247 -5.13 -26.84 26.66
C THR A 247 -4.53 -26.11 25.47
N PRO A 248 -3.53 -25.22 25.66
CA PRO A 248 -2.82 -24.60 24.57
C PRO A 248 -2.14 -25.66 23.68
N SER A 249 -2.25 -25.51 22.35
CA SER A 249 -1.52 -26.38 21.42
C SER A 249 -0.02 -26.22 21.60
N SER A 250 0.71 -27.34 21.67
CA SER A 250 2.17 -27.35 21.68
C SER A 250 2.78 -27.18 20.28
N ASP A 251 1.97 -27.21 19.23
CA ASP A 251 2.47 -27.03 17.85
C ASP A 251 2.75 -25.54 17.59
N ALA A 252 3.99 -25.22 17.25
CA ALA A 252 4.39 -23.84 16.91
C ALA A 252 3.59 -23.25 15.72
N ARG A 253 2.99 -24.11 14.89
CA ARG A 253 2.11 -23.68 13.77
C ARG A 253 0.74 -23.20 14.24
N ASP A 254 0.37 -23.49 15.46
CA ASP A 254 -0.87 -23.08 16.09
C ASP A 254 -0.71 -21.80 16.95
N SER A 255 0.44 -21.12 16.83
CA SER A 255 0.70 -19.79 17.40
C SER A 255 1.04 -18.81 16.28
N VAL A 256 0.32 -17.71 16.20
CA VAL A 256 0.38 -16.77 15.08
C VAL A 256 0.27 -15.33 15.57
N THR A 257 1.11 -14.47 15.02
CA THR A 257 0.98 -13.01 15.19
C THR A 257 0.34 -12.42 13.94
N LEU A 258 -0.74 -11.67 14.13
CA LEU A 258 -1.46 -10.92 13.11
C LEU A 258 -1.16 -9.44 13.31
N ILE A 259 -0.77 -8.75 12.23
CA ILE A 259 -0.60 -7.29 12.23
C ILE A 259 -1.96 -6.67 11.91
N LYS A 260 -2.41 -5.78 12.79
CA LYS A 260 -3.63 -5.00 12.61
C LYS A 260 -3.33 -3.84 11.67
N TYR A 261 -4.02 -3.78 10.53
CA TYR A 261 -3.88 -2.67 9.60
C TYR A 261 -5.26 -2.15 9.18
N GLY A 262 -5.77 -1.19 9.95
CA GLY A 262 -7.11 -0.62 9.82
C GLY A 262 -7.11 0.83 9.34
N LEU A 263 -6.03 1.29 8.66
CA LEU A 263 -6.04 2.63 8.07
C LEU A 263 -6.97 2.67 6.86
N GLU A 264 -7.72 3.76 6.76
CA GLU A 264 -8.72 4.02 5.74
C GLU A 264 -8.47 5.41 5.15
N ALA A 265 -8.89 5.61 3.91
CA ALA A 265 -8.90 6.91 3.25
C ALA A 265 -10.27 7.22 2.68
N GLU A 266 -10.59 8.50 2.60
CA GLU A 266 -11.79 8.96 1.91
C GLU A 266 -11.50 9.15 0.42
N VAL A 267 -12.31 8.54 -0.42
CA VAL A 267 -12.23 8.63 -1.89
C VAL A 267 -13.55 9.19 -2.40
N LEU A 268 -13.49 10.04 -3.42
CA LEU A 268 -14.70 10.52 -4.08
C LEU A 268 -15.47 9.34 -4.68
N ASP A 269 -16.77 9.30 -4.45
CA ASP A 269 -17.63 8.25 -5.03
C ASP A 269 -17.59 8.36 -6.57
N PRO A 270 -17.20 7.31 -7.31
CA PRO A 270 -17.14 7.33 -8.75
C PRO A 270 -18.52 7.51 -9.41
N THR A 271 -19.61 7.26 -8.67
CA THR A 271 -21.00 7.42 -9.14
C THR A 271 -21.57 8.78 -8.79
N ASN A 272 -21.11 9.41 -7.73
CA ASN A 272 -21.52 10.75 -7.30
C ASN A 272 -20.36 11.49 -6.66
N THR A 273 -19.65 12.28 -7.44
CA THR A 273 -18.45 13.03 -7.01
C THR A 273 -18.70 14.08 -5.92
N GLN A 274 -19.93 14.28 -5.46
CA GLN A 274 -20.25 15.13 -4.31
C GLN A 274 -20.16 14.38 -2.97
N ASN A 275 -20.11 13.04 -3.03
CA ASN A 275 -20.00 12.19 -1.84
C ASN A 275 -18.60 11.59 -1.74
N THR A 276 -18.18 11.32 -0.51
CA THR A 276 -16.97 10.55 -0.22
C THR A 276 -17.35 9.15 0.29
N VAL A 277 -16.53 8.18 -0.07
CA VAL A 277 -16.63 6.79 0.43
C VAL A 277 -15.33 6.46 1.12
N THR A 278 -15.42 5.91 2.31
CA THR A 278 -14.25 5.43 3.06
C THR A 278 -13.81 4.08 2.51
N VAL A 279 -12.54 4.01 2.12
CA VAL A 279 -11.94 2.80 1.54
C VAL A 279 -10.76 2.35 2.41
N PRO A 280 -10.77 1.12 2.93
CA PRO A 280 -9.65 0.60 3.71
C PRO A 280 -8.45 0.31 2.82
N PHE A 281 -7.23 0.58 3.31
CA PHE A 281 -6.00 0.22 2.60
C PHE A 281 -5.81 -1.30 2.54
N GLN A 282 -6.13 -1.99 3.63
CA GLN A 282 -6.22 -3.45 3.67
C GLN A 282 -7.69 -3.87 3.49
N PRO A 283 -8.05 -4.59 2.42
CA PRO A 283 -9.42 -5.07 2.26
C PRO A 283 -9.89 -5.88 3.47
N LYS A 284 -11.08 -5.54 3.99
CA LYS A 284 -11.64 -6.11 5.24
C LYS A 284 -11.78 -7.63 5.22
N THR A 285 -12.00 -8.21 4.05
CA THR A 285 -12.21 -9.66 3.87
C THR A 285 -10.92 -10.45 3.61
N LYS A 286 -9.75 -9.81 3.61
CA LYS A 286 -8.50 -10.45 3.20
C LYS A 286 -7.54 -10.64 4.37
N LEU A 287 -7.02 -11.85 4.50
CA LEU A 287 -5.86 -12.15 5.33
C LEU A 287 -4.65 -12.38 4.42
N LEU A 288 -3.75 -11.41 4.43
CA LEU A 288 -2.53 -11.42 3.63
C LEU A 288 -1.39 -12.06 4.41
N ALA A 289 -0.72 -13.03 3.83
CA ALA A 289 0.51 -13.59 4.36
C ALA A 289 1.68 -13.34 3.41
N ILE A 290 2.75 -12.79 3.93
CA ILE A 290 3.96 -12.43 3.19
C ILE A 290 5.13 -13.19 3.77
N GLY A 291 5.87 -13.88 2.90
CA GLY A 291 7.13 -14.50 3.25
C GLY A 291 8.29 -13.54 3.11
N THR A 292 9.14 -13.48 4.12
CA THR A 292 10.30 -12.58 4.14
C THR A 292 11.59 -13.39 4.27
N GLY A 293 12.69 -12.91 3.70
CA GLY A 293 14.02 -13.41 4.01
C GLY A 293 14.70 -14.31 2.99
N VAL A 294 14.03 -14.85 1.96
CA VAL A 294 14.69 -15.74 0.98
C VAL A 294 15.11 -15.03 -0.31
N ASN A 295 14.42 -13.95 -0.68
CA ASN A 295 14.68 -13.21 -1.92
C ASN A 295 14.87 -11.70 -1.74
N ALA A 296 14.87 -11.20 -0.51
CA ALA A 296 15.10 -9.79 -0.20
C ALA A 296 16.49 -9.27 -0.67
N GLY A 297 17.37 -10.17 -1.11
CA GLY A 297 18.72 -9.84 -1.55
C GLY A 297 18.91 -9.54 -3.04
N TYR A 298 17.88 -9.66 -3.89
CA TYR A 298 18.05 -9.52 -5.33
C TYR A 298 17.17 -8.43 -5.95
N VAL A 299 17.37 -7.20 -5.52
CA VAL A 299 16.97 -6.06 -6.33
C VAL A 299 18.17 -5.65 -7.16
N VAL A 300 18.25 -6.19 -8.38
CA VAL A 300 19.26 -5.78 -9.36
C VAL A 300 19.00 -4.33 -9.74
N GLY A 301 19.94 -3.45 -9.44
CA GLY A 301 19.94 -2.05 -9.87
C GLY A 301 19.69 -0.99 -8.80
N ALA A 302 19.51 -1.36 -7.54
CA ALA A 302 19.52 -0.39 -6.44
C ALA A 302 20.96 -0.17 -5.97
N GLY A 303 21.47 1.04 -6.13
CA GLY A 303 22.77 1.41 -5.56
C GLY A 303 22.80 1.10 -4.08
N SER A 304 23.88 0.54 -3.63
CA SER A 304 24.44 0.29 -2.25
C SER A 304 23.57 0.43 -1.00
N ARG A 305 22.25 0.32 -1.06
CA ARG A 305 21.40 0.22 0.12
C ARG A 305 21.20 -1.25 0.45
N ALA A 306 21.55 -1.66 1.66
CA ALA A 306 21.24 -3.00 2.14
C ALA A 306 19.74 -3.27 1.96
N PRO A 307 19.35 -4.43 1.36
CA PRO A 307 17.95 -4.77 1.18
C PRO A 307 17.26 -4.82 2.55
N GLN A 308 16.12 -4.17 2.66
CA GLN A 308 15.32 -4.28 3.87
C GLN A 308 14.64 -5.65 3.87
N GLU A 309 14.51 -6.24 5.05
CA GLU A 309 14.02 -7.60 5.26
C GLU A 309 12.62 -7.88 4.67
N TYR A 310 11.88 -6.83 4.30
CA TYR A 310 10.48 -6.91 3.87
C TYR A 310 10.20 -6.42 2.45
N GLU A 311 11.21 -6.02 1.68
CA GLU A 311 10.99 -5.50 0.33
C GLU A 311 10.60 -6.61 -0.64
N LEU A 312 9.33 -6.62 -1.10
CA LEU A 312 8.84 -7.51 -2.15
C LEU A 312 8.84 -6.88 -3.55
N GLY A 313 9.16 -5.61 -3.63
CA GLY A 313 9.12 -4.83 -4.84
C GLY A 313 9.33 -3.34 -4.56
N TYR A 314 8.72 -2.50 -5.35
CA TYR A 314 8.81 -1.04 -5.17
C TYR A 314 7.60 -0.33 -5.77
N THR A 315 7.36 0.89 -5.35
CA THR A 315 6.40 1.78 -6.00
C THR A 315 7.15 2.62 -7.02
N HIS A 316 6.87 2.40 -8.29
CA HIS A 316 7.43 3.14 -9.41
C HIS A 316 6.84 4.55 -9.43
N ILE A 317 7.69 5.57 -9.36
CA ILE A 317 7.32 6.97 -9.54
C ILE A 317 7.96 7.45 -10.82
N ALA A 318 7.11 7.71 -11.83
CA ALA A 318 7.54 8.10 -13.15
C ALA A 318 7.60 9.64 -13.30
N PRO A 319 8.27 10.12 -14.36
CA PRO A 319 8.29 11.53 -14.69
C PRO A 319 6.88 12.09 -14.97
N THR A 320 6.68 13.36 -14.70
CA THR A 320 5.46 14.10 -15.07
C THR A 320 5.81 15.17 -16.10
N VAL A 321 4.88 15.44 -17.02
CA VAL A 321 5.07 16.48 -18.05
C VAL A 321 5.16 17.84 -17.36
N GLU A 322 4.37 18.04 -16.33
CA GLU A 322 4.29 19.26 -15.53
C GLU A 322 5.63 19.59 -14.85
N ALA A 323 6.38 18.56 -14.46
CA ALA A 323 7.73 18.69 -13.88
C ALA A 323 8.84 18.68 -14.93
N SER A 324 8.54 18.99 -16.20
CA SER A 324 9.51 18.99 -17.29
C SER A 324 10.27 17.67 -17.43
N GLY A 325 9.60 16.55 -17.17
CA GLY A 325 10.17 15.20 -17.27
C GLY A 325 11.01 14.75 -16.08
N ALA A 326 11.03 15.51 -14.98
CA ALA A 326 11.64 15.04 -13.74
C ALA A 326 10.74 13.99 -13.05
N PRO A 327 11.34 12.88 -12.52
CA PRO A 327 10.57 11.91 -11.78
C PRO A 327 10.21 12.46 -10.40
N GLY A 328 9.00 12.20 -9.96
CA GLY A 328 8.51 12.64 -8.66
C GLY A 328 7.05 13.08 -8.69
N ARG A 329 6.59 13.62 -7.58
CA ARG A 329 5.31 14.30 -7.45
C ARG A 329 5.51 15.77 -7.76
N TRP A 330 4.63 16.35 -8.53
CA TRP A 330 4.64 17.77 -8.86
C TRP A 330 3.39 18.44 -8.28
N SER A 331 3.56 19.64 -7.75
CA SER A 331 2.44 20.49 -7.37
C SER A 331 2.74 21.96 -7.65
N ARG A 332 1.67 22.71 -7.80
CA ARG A 332 1.73 24.18 -7.82
C ARG A 332 0.51 24.75 -7.14
N VAL A 333 0.68 25.96 -6.63
CA VAL A 333 -0.40 26.81 -6.15
C VAL A 333 -0.39 28.07 -7.00
N TYR A 334 -1.55 28.44 -7.52
CA TYR A 334 -1.68 29.60 -8.41
C TYR A 334 -3.03 30.30 -8.21
N THR A 335 -3.08 31.55 -8.63
CA THR A 335 -4.33 32.32 -8.67
C THR A 335 -4.81 32.34 -10.12
N PRO A 336 -6.01 31.82 -10.45
CA PRO A 336 -6.59 31.91 -11.77
C PRO A 336 -6.74 33.39 -12.21
N GLU A 337 -6.46 33.67 -13.46
CA GLU A 337 -6.60 35.05 -14.02
C GLU A 337 -8.07 35.47 -14.18
N GLN A 338 -8.97 34.50 -14.22
CA GLN A 338 -10.41 34.74 -14.39
C GLN A 338 -11.11 34.80 -13.04
N ARG A 339 -12.10 35.69 -12.94
CA ARG A 339 -12.97 35.83 -11.76
C ARG A 339 -13.90 34.61 -11.65
N PRO A 340 -14.30 34.18 -10.43
CA PRO A 340 -14.05 34.79 -9.12
C PRO A 340 -12.59 34.62 -8.66
N TRP A 341 -12.13 35.50 -7.79
CA TRP A 341 -10.83 35.41 -7.14
C TRP A 341 -10.80 34.14 -6.27
N GLN A 342 -9.91 33.25 -6.58
CA GLN A 342 -9.74 31.99 -5.87
C GLN A 342 -8.26 31.60 -5.85
N LEU A 343 -7.88 30.82 -4.86
CA LEU A 343 -6.57 30.18 -4.84
C LEU A 343 -6.76 28.73 -5.27
N ALA A 344 -6.06 28.34 -6.32
CA ALA A 344 -6.08 26.96 -6.82
C ALA A 344 -4.75 26.26 -6.53
N GLY A 345 -4.84 25.02 -6.10
CA GLY A 345 -3.71 24.12 -5.96
C GLY A 345 -3.90 22.91 -6.86
N GLU A 346 -2.84 22.49 -7.52
CA GLU A 346 -2.81 21.27 -8.34
C GLU A 346 -1.65 20.37 -7.92
N ALA A 347 -1.89 19.08 -7.87
CA ALA A 347 -0.82 18.11 -7.69
C ALA A 347 -0.99 16.95 -8.65
N VAL A 348 0.12 16.44 -9.16
CA VAL A 348 0.17 15.36 -10.15
C VAL A 348 1.30 14.41 -9.81
N ALA A 349 1.04 13.12 -9.93
CA ALA A 349 2.04 12.07 -9.84
C ALA A 349 1.74 10.94 -10.83
N ASN A 350 2.78 10.34 -11.39
CA ASN A 350 2.66 9.11 -12.16
C ASN A 350 3.21 7.98 -11.30
N LEU A 351 2.35 7.09 -10.82
CA LEU A 351 2.79 6.01 -9.94
C LEU A 351 2.16 4.67 -10.29
N LEU A 352 2.87 3.60 -9.92
CA LEU A 352 2.39 2.23 -10.02
C LEU A 352 3.16 1.35 -9.03
N PRO A 353 2.50 0.61 -8.13
CA PRO A 353 3.17 -0.44 -7.38
C PRO A 353 3.69 -1.54 -8.33
N VAL A 354 4.86 -2.06 -8.04
CA VAL A 354 5.52 -3.14 -8.80
C VAL A 354 5.94 -4.21 -7.82
N ILE A 355 5.38 -5.41 -7.99
CA ILE A 355 5.83 -6.59 -7.25
C ILE A 355 6.90 -7.27 -8.10
N ASP A 356 8.05 -7.60 -7.49
CA ASP A 356 9.09 -8.36 -8.20
C ASP A 356 8.51 -9.73 -8.59
N ALA A 357 8.70 -10.12 -9.84
CA ALA A 357 8.19 -11.39 -10.34
C ALA A 357 8.74 -12.62 -9.57
N ARG A 358 9.87 -12.47 -8.88
CA ARG A 358 10.41 -13.49 -7.97
C ARG A 358 9.73 -13.50 -6.60
N ALA A 359 9.10 -12.39 -6.23
CA ALA A 359 8.43 -12.22 -4.95
C ALA A 359 6.95 -12.61 -5.00
N VAL A 360 6.35 -12.81 -6.16
CA VAL A 360 4.94 -13.20 -6.28
C VAL A 360 4.63 -14.52 -5.59
N ASP A 361 5.59 -15.45 -5.56
CA ASP A 361 5.47 -16.72 -4.84
C ASP A 361 5.50 -16.57 -3.31
N GLN A 362 5.96 -15.42 -2.81
CA GLN A 362 6.05 -15.09 -1.39
C GLN A 362 4.76 -14.44 -0.84
N ILE A 363 3.74 -14.31 -1.66
CA ILE A 363 2.46 -13.71 -1.29
C ILE A 363 1.40 -14.81 -1.30
N VAL A 364 0.68 -14.99 -0.19
CA VAL A 364 -0.46 -15.89 -0.06
C VAL A 364 -1.66 -15.13 0.48
N ILE A 365 -2.78 -15.22 -0.21
CA ILE A 365 -3.99 -14.48 0.07
C ILE A 365 -5.08 -15.46 0.50
N ALA A 366 -5.63 -15.26 1.68
CA ALA A 366 -6.85 -15.92 2.12
C ALA A 366 -8.00 -14.92 2.13
N THR A 367 -9.20 -15.38 1.82
CA THR A 367 -10.41 -14.55 1.77
C THR A 367 -11.46 -15.17 2.68
N SER A 368 -12.10 -14.34 3.51
CA SER A 368 -13.22 -14.76 4.37
C SER A 368 -14.28 -13.68 4.39
N ASP A 369 -15.54 -14.08 4.36
CA ASP A 369 -16.63 -13.16 4.64
C ASP A 369 -16.55 -12.69 6.11
N LEU A 370 -17.02 -11.47 6.34
CA LEU A 370 -17.20 -10.91 7.68
C LEU A 370 -18.53 -11.36 8.27
N SER A 371 -18.64 -11.28 9.58
CA SER A 371 -19.93 -11.38 10.26
C SER A 371 -20.83 -10.22 9.81
N SER A 372 -22.07 -10.53 9.42
CA SER A 372 -23.08 -9.54 9.04
C SER A 372 -23.65 -8.80 10.26
#